data_6fe464c40296e22e7f4dcbe4cdf1d12c
#
_entry.id   6fe464c40296e22e7f4dcbe4cdf1d12c
#
_cell.length_a   1.000
_cell.length_b   1.000
_cell.length_c   1.000
_cell.angle_alpha   90.00
_cell.angle_beta   90.00
_cell.angle_gamma   90.00
#
_symmetry.space_group_name_H-M   'P 1'
#
loop_
_entity.id
_entity.type
_entity.pdbx_description
1 polymer ?
#
loop_
_entity_poly.entity_id
_entity_poly.type
_entity_poly.pdbx_seq_one_letter_code
_entity_poly.pdbx_strand_id
1 'polypeptide(L)'
;MWKYILLLYLSAVYCDYKYETKYFKVPLDHFGFQRNETFNIKYLENREHWDGSGPIFFYTGNEGQIELFAKHTGFMWEIAADYRAKIVFAEHRYYGTSMPFNKSLDNDHIGYLTSAQALADYADLINYLQGGSLHPKSPVIAFGGSYGGMLAAYFRMKYPHIVAGAIAASAPIHMYPGMVPCDVFHRIVTSSFKIADEKCVENIRHSWAVVRKYAAAANTSEWLHKKWNLCDPIKDEKDINMLVEFLQSMYETLAMVNYPFASDFLVSLPAQPVRTVCQYLNETLTGEKLLEGIGKVLQVFTNYDGKGSCVDYKKGDDYGNLDAAGWDFQACTEMVMPMCTTGKDDMFEPSPWNFTQYSEECHKKYNVYPRPDGAGVEYGGDRLHAASNIVFSNGLLDPWAGGGILNSISKSVTAVVIIDAAHHLDLMPSTPQDPQSVIAARNIHKQNIDKWIREFRQERKNKQ
;
A
#
# COMPACT_ATOMS: atom_id res chain seq x y z
N MET A 1 5.49 -6.34 51.75
CA MET A 1 4.91 -5.26 50.90
C MET A 1 5.12 -5.65 49.45
N TRP A 2 4.11 -6.23 48.83
CA TRP A 2 4.11 -6.64 47.42
C TRP A 2 3.67 -5.44 46.57
N LYS A 3 4.53 -4.91 45.73
CA LYS A 3 4.18 -3.90 44.71
C LYS A 3 3.56 -4.63 43.53
N TYR A 4 2.27 -4.51 43.36
CA TYR A 4 1.59 -4.85 42.11
C TYR A 4 1.97 -3.81 41.06
N ILE A 5 2.75 -4.21 40.08
CA ILE A 5 2.93 -3.44 38.84
C ILE A 5 1.68 -3.69 38.00
N LEU A 6 0.81 -2.69 37.92
CA LEU A 6 -0.34 -2.67 37.04
C LEU A 6 0.20 -2.39 35.62
N LEU A 7 0.37 -3.42 34.82
CA LEU A 7 0.59 -3.30 33.38
C LEU A 7 -0.73 -2.85 32.77
N LEU A 8 -0.86 -1.56 32.54
CA LEU A 8 -1.90 -0.99 31.66
C LEU A 8 -1.60 -1.45 30.23
N TYR A 9 -2.26 -2.50 29.78
CA TYR A 9 -2.43 -2.77 28.38
C TYR A 9 -3.28 -1.64 27.79
N LEU A 10 -2.65 -0.67 27.16
CA LEU A 10 -3.30 0.25 26.24
C LEU A 10 -3.66 -0.55 24.99
N SER A 11 -4.82 -1.19 25.00
CA SER A 11 -5.45 -1.66 23.79
C SER A 11 -5.66 -0.44 22.88
N ALA A 12 -5.14 -0.49 21.65
CA ALA A 12 -5.48 0.47 20.62
C ALA A 12 -7.01 0.51 20.53
N VAL A 13 -7.60 1.66 20.86
CA VAL A 13 -9.05 1.87 20.68
C VAL A 13 -9.26 2.06 19.19
N TYR A 14 -9.45 0.96 18.45
CA TYR A 14 -9.98 1.02 17.12
C TYR A 14 -11.44 1.47 17.22
N CYS A 15 -11.71 2.68 16.81
CA CYS A 15 -13.08 3.17 16.66
C CYS A 15 -13.65 2.46 15.42
N ASP A 16 -14.67 1.62 15.60
CA ASP A 16 -15.42 1.08 14.46
C ASP A 16 -16.11 2.24 13.75
N TYR A 17 -15.58 2.65 12.60
CA TYR A 17 -16.19 3.69 11.78
C TYR A 17 -17.52 3.21 11.22
N LYS A 18 -18.55 4.02 11.38
CA LYS A 18 -19.89 3.69 10.89
C LYS A 18 -20.05 4.10 9.42
N TYR A 19 -20.51 3.19 8.60
CA TYR A 19 -20.82 3.43 7.19
C TYR A 19 -21.95 2.52 6.71
N GLU A 20 -22.55 2.91 5.62
CA GLU A 20 -23.49 2.07 4.85
C GLU A 20 -22.75 1.44 3.68
N THR A 21 -22.88 0.12 3.52
CA THR A 21 -22.35 -0.60 2.35
C THR A 21 -23.37 -0.50 1.22
N LYS A 22 -22.93 -0.02 0.06
CA LYS A 22 -23.75 0.19 -1.12
C LYS A 22 -23.06 -0.37 -2.36
N TYR A 23 -23.86 -0.52 -3.42
CA TYR A 23 -23.38 -1.02 -4.70
C TYR A 23 -23.82 -0.06 -5.81
N PHE A 24 -22.92 0.16 -6.76
CA PHE A 24 -23.18 1.00 -7.91
C PHE A 24 -22.87 0.25 -9.20
N LYS A 25 -23.79 0.30 -10.18
CA LYS A 25 -23.65 -0.40 -11.45
C LYS A 25 -22.76 0.41 -12.39
N VAL A 26 -21.70 -0.22 -12.91
CA VAL A 26 -20.76 0.37 -13.86
C VAL A 26 -20.65 -0.48 -15.13
N PRO A 27 -20.26 0.09 -16.28
CA PRO A 27 -19.91 -0.68 -17.48
C PRO A 27 -18.71 -1.62 -17.21
N LEU A 28 -18.72 -2.78 -17.85
CA LEU A 28 -17.55 -3.67 -17.89
C LEU A 28 -16.36 -2.97 -18.57
N ASP A 29 -16.64 -2.30 -19.69
CA ASP A 29 -15.67 -1.57 -20.49
C ASP A 29 -16.15 -0.15 -20.76
N HIS A 30 -15.46 0.84 -20.20
CA HIS A 30 -15.76 2.27 -20.38
C HIS A 30 -15.27 2.84 -21.72
N PHE A 31 -14.36 2.17 -22.39
CA PHE A 31 -13.64 2.70 -23.54
C PHE A 31 -13.95 1.97 -24.85
N GLY A 32 -14.45 0.74 -24.77
CA GLY A 32 -14.91 -0.04 -25.91
C GLY A 32 -16.42 0.13 -26.13
N PHE A 33 -16.84 0.00 -27.41
CA PHE A 33 -18.25 0.11 -27.80
C PHE A 33 -18.87 -1.25 -28.18
N GLN A 34 -18.13 -2.35 -27.97
CA GLN A 34 -18.57 -3.70 -28.36
C GLN A 34 -19.24 -4.48 -27.22
N ARG A 35 -19.02 -4.03 -25.98
CA ARG A 35 -19.52 -4.70 -24.76
C ARG A 35 -20.52 -3.79 -24.07
N ASN A 36 -21.69 -4.35 -23.73
CA ASN A 36 -22.75 -3.65 -22.99
C ASN A 36 -22.97 -4.25 -21.60
N GLU A 37 -22.12 -5.22 -21.19
CA GLU A 37 -22.18 -5.84 -19.89
C GLU A 37 -21.88 -4.83 -18.80
N THR A 38 -22.50 -5.02 -17.66
CA THR A 38 -22.34 -4.18 -16.47
C THR A 38 -22.15 -5.07 -15.26
N PHE A 39 -21.50 -4.54 -14.22
CA PHE A 39 -21.41 -5.19 -12.93
C PHE A 39 -21.54 -4.17 -11.81
N ASN A 40 -21.52 -4.62 -10.56
CA ASN A 40 -21.64 -3.73 -9.42
C ASN A 40 -20.27 -3.58 -8.73
N ILE A 41 -19.84 -2.34 -8.51
CA ILE A 41 -18.77 -2.03 -7.58
C ILE A 41 -19.35 -1.72 -6.20
N LYS A 42 -18.68 -2.17 -5.14
CA LYS A 42 -19.02 -1.86 -3.76
C LYS A 42 -18.48 -0.49 -3.38
N TYR A 43 -19.20 0.25 -2.58
CA TYR A 43 -18.68 1.43 -1.90
C TYR A 43 -19.27 1.57 -0.50
N LEU A 44 -18.49 2.20 0.38
CA LEU A 44 -18.89 2.51 1.75
C LEU A 44 -19.19 4.00 1.82
N GLU A 45 -20.31 4.37 2.44
CA GLU A 45 -20.75 5.76 2.54
C GLU A 45 -21.07 6.14 3.98
N ASN A 46 -20.54 7.29 4.43
CA ASN A 46 -20.97 7.93 5.66
C ASN A 46 -21.43 9.37 5.37
N ARG A 47 -22.60 9.73 5.89
CA ARG A 47 -23.24 11.05 5.74
C ARG A 47 -23.49 11.75 7.07
N GLU A 48 -22.94 11.24 8.16
CA GLU A 48 -23.23 11.72 9.53
C GLU A 48 -23.05 13.23 9.67
N HIS A 49 -21.99 13.76 9.07
CA HIS A 49 -21.67 15.19 9.14
C HIS A 49 -22.09 16.00 7.89
N TRP A 50 -22.65 15.33 6.88
CA TRP A 50 -22.91 15.98 5.59
C TRP A 50 -24.23 16.74 5.56
N ASP A 51 -24.18 18.03 5.27
CA ASP A 51 -25.33 18.95 5.20
C ASP A 51 -25.87 19.15 3.77
N GLY A 52 -25.39 18.41 2.78
CA GLY A 52 -25.79 18.55 1.38
C GLY A 52 -24.93 19.54 0.56
N SER A 53 -24.03 20.30 1.20
CA SER A 53 -23.17 21.31 0.56
C SER A 53 -21.69 21.16 0.87
N GLY A 54 -21.33 20.37 1.86
CA GLY A 54 -19.95 20.02 2.21
C GLY A 54 -19.25 19.22 1.10
N PRO A 55 -17.93 19.05 1.15
CA PRO A 55 -17.19 18.26 0.17
C PRO A 55 -17.55 16.77 0.24
N ILE A 56 -17.23 16.06 -0.84
CA ILE A 56 -17.14 14.61 -0.85
C ILE A 56 -15.68 14.24 -0.66
N PHE A 57 -15.34 13.60 0.45
CA PHE A 57 -14.06 12.97 0.69
C PHE A 57 -14.13 11.57 0.09
N PHE A 58 -13.41 11.37 -1.00
CA PHE A 58 -13.49 10.17 -1.83
C PHE A 58 -12.16 9.41 -1.76
N TYR A 59 -12.18 8.21 -1.18
CA TYR A 59 -11.04 7.31 -1.19
C TYR A 59 -11.05 6.46 -2.46
N THR A 60 -9.98 6.52 -3.22
CA THR A 60 -9.74 5.68 -4.40
C THR A 60 -9.20 4.32 -3.96
N GLY A 61 -10.06 3.30 -3.98
CA GLY A 61 -9.74 1.96 -3.47
C GLY A 61 -8.52 1.34 -4.09
N ASN A 62 -7.77 0.64 -3.27
CA ASN A 62 -6.55 -0.08 -3.62
C ASN A 62 -6.83 -1.50 -4.14
N GLU A 63 -5.75 -2.26 -4.27
CA GLU A 63 -5.68 -3.69 -4.59
C GLU A 63 -6.14 -4.58 -3.42
N GLY A 64 -7.37 -4.41 -2.94
CA GLY A 64 -7.90 -5.17 -1.81
C GLY A 64 -9.33 -4.82 -1.43
N GLN A 65 -9.83 -5.45 -0.37
CA GLN A 65 -11.14 -5.17 0.18
C GLN A 65 -11.19 -3.76 0.75
N ILE A 66 -12.22 -2.99 0.38
CA ILE A 66 -12.32 -1.57 0.71
C ILE A 66 -12.48 -1.31 2.22
N GLU A 67 -13.02 -2.28 2.98
CA GLU A 67 -13.17 -2.20 4.42
C GLU A 67 -11.84 -2.08 5.16
N LEU A 68 -10.79 -2.76 4.67
CA LEU A 68 -9.45 -2.68 5.22
C LEU A 68 -8.94 -1.22 5.17
N PHE A 69 -9.11 -0.57 4.03
CA PHE A 69 -8.66 0.81 3.84
C PHE A 69 -9.53 1.80 4.62
N ALA A 70 -10.84 1.58 4.69
CA ALA A 70 -11.73 2.41 5.50
C ALA A 70 -11.36 2.37 7.00
N LYS A 71 -11.00 1.19 7.51
CA LYS A 71 -10.55 1.00 8.89
C LYS A 71 -9.25 1.74 9.20
N HIS A 72 -8.31 1.79 8.25
CA HIS A 72 -6.96 2.30 8.48
C HIS A 72 -6.71 3.71 7.92
N THR A 73 -7.71 4.37 7.33
CA THR A 73 -7.60 5.75 6.84
C THR A 73 -8.30 6.74 7.77
N GLY A 74 -7.91 6.74 9.05
CA GLY A 74 -8.55 7.51 10.12
C GLY A 74 -8.58 9.02 9.87
N PHE A 75 -7.57 9.59 9.21
CA PHE A 75 -7.49 11.01 8.92
C PHE A 75 -8.75 11.55 8.22
N MET A 76 -9.32 10.82 7.26
CA MET A 76 -10.56 11.25 6.59
C MET A 76 -11.74 11.33 7.54
N TRP A 77 -11.86 10.36 8.45
CA TRP A 77 -12.94 10.29 9.44
C TRP A 77 -12.82 11.41 10.47
N GLU A 78 -11.60 11.66 10.96
CA GLU A 78 -11.32 12.67 11.97
C GLU A 78 -11.65 14.09 11.52
N ILE A 79 -11.39 14.41 10.25
CA ILE A 79 -11.62 15.76 9.72
C ILE A 79 -13.02 15.95 9.11
N ALA A 80 -13.81 14.89 8.96
CA ALA A 80 -15.10 14.94 8.26
C ALA A 80 -16.07 15.96 8.89
N ALA A 81 -16.12 16.04 10.22
CA ALA A 81 -16.99 16.97 10.94
C ALA A 81 -16.63 18.43 10.66
N ASP A 82 -15.33 18.77 10.65
CA ASP A 82 -14.83 20.15 10.42
C ASP A 82 -15.25 20.67 9.04
N TYR A 83 -15.30 19.76 8.05
CA TYR A 83 -15.65 20.10 6.67
C TYR A 83 -17.13 19.84 6.33
N ARG A 84 -17.92 19.26 7.24
CA ARG A 84 -19.26 18.73 6.97
C ARG A 84 -19.24 17.82 5.75
N ALA A 85 -18.24 16.95 5.71
CA ALA A 85 -17.97 16.12 4.54
C ALA A 85 -18.84 14.85 4.51
N LYS A 86 -19.18 14.43 3.29
CA LYS A 86 -19.60 13.07 3.01
C LYS A 86 -18.34 12.24 2.78
N ILE A 87 -18.23 11.08 3.43
CA ILE A 87 -17.13 10.14 3.22
C ILE A 87 -17.59 9.03 2.29
N VAL A 88 -16.78 8.71 1.29
CA VAL A 88 -16.99 7.63 0.34
C VAL A 88 -15.69 6.86 0.16
N PHE A 89 -15.72 5.55 0.40
CA PHE A 89 -14.65 4.63 0.06
C PHE A 89 -15.14 3.74 -1.07
N ALA A 90 -14.59 3.87 -2.29
CA ALA A 90 -14.99 3.08 -3.44
C ALA A 90 -14.05 1.90 -3.65
N GLU A 91 -14.59 0.69 -3.73
CA GLU A 91 -13.80 -0.52 -3.99
C GLU A 91 -13.37 -0.55 -5.46
N HIS A 92 -12.12 -0.94 -5.69
CA HIS A 92 -11.59 -1.11 -7.03
C HIS A 92 -12.17 -2.35 -7.71
N ARG A 93 -12.50 -2.25 -9.02
CA ARG A 93 -12.90 -3.42 -9.80
C ARG A 93 -11.89 -4.56 -9.67
N TYR A 94 -12.35 -5.80 -9.66
CA TYR A 94 -11.59 -7.04 -9.49
C TYR A 94 -10.94 -7.24 -8.11
N TYR A 95 -11.29 -6.42 -7.12
CA TYR A 95 -10.88 -6.63 -5.73
C TYR A 95 -12.11 -6.73 -4.82
N GLY A 96 -11.95 -7.39 -3.69
CA GLY A 96 -13.01 -7.61 -2.73
C GLY A 96 -14.23 -8.30 -3.36
N THR A 97 -15.38 -7.64 -3.30
CA THR A 97 -16.63 -8.15 -3.90
C THR A 97 -17.00 -7.49 -5.23
N SER A 98 -16.19 -6.56 -5.72
CA SER A 98 -16.41 -5.83 -6.98
C SER A 98 -15.93 -6.63 -8.20
N MET A 99 -16.42 -7.86 -8.32
CA MET A 99 -16.02 -8.82 -9.34
C MET A 99 -17.01 -8.81 -10.52
N PRO A 100 -16.55 -8.54 -11.78
CA PRO A 100 -17.42 -8.53 -12.95
C PRO A 100 -18.01 -9.90 -13.32
N PHE A 101 -17.28 -10.98 -13.01
CA PHE A 101 -17.63 -12.35 -13.39
C PHE A 101 -17.49 -13.31 -12.21
N ASN A 102 -18.12 -14.48 -12.28
CA ASN A 102 -17.95 -15.54 -11.28
C ASN A 102 -16.49 -16.06 -11.20
N LYS A 103 -15.74 -15.95 -12.31
CA LYS A 103 -14.31 -16.29 -12.43
C LYS A 103 -13.55 -15.08 -13.01
N SER A 104 -13.58 -13.99 -12.30
CA SER A 104 -13.03 -12.71 -12.77
C SER A 104 -11.52 -12.75 -13.03
N LEU A 105 -10.78 -13.55 -12.28
CA LEU A 105 -9.32 -13.64 -12.36
C LEU A 105 -8.82 -14.68 -13.38
N ASP A 106 -9.70 -15.38 -14.09
CA ASP A 106 -9.31 -16.24 -15.20
C ASP A 106 -8.80 -15.41 -16.39
N ASN A 107 -7.85 -15.92 -17.15
CA ASN A 107 -7.22 -15.23 -18.28
C ASN A 107 -8.21 -14.71 -19.33
N ASP A 108 -9.37 -15.35 -19.49
CA ASP A 108 -10.42 -14.92 -20.42
C ASP A 108 -11.21 -13.69 -19.95
N HIS A 109 -11.13 -13.35 -18.65
CA HIS A 109 -11.98 -12.34 -18.01
C HIS A 109 -11.20 -11.19 -17.37
N ILE A 110 -9.93 -11.41 -17.01
CA ILE A 110 -9.15 -10.46 -16.22
C ILE A 110 -8.73 -9.18 -16.98
N GLY A 111 -8.84 -9.17 -18.31
CA GLY A 111 -8.34 -8.09 -19.16
C GLY A 111 -8.95 -6.69 -18.92
N TYR A 112 -10.05 -6.59 -18.18
CA TYR A 112 -10.67 -5.31 -17.80
C TYR A 112 -10.16 -4.80 -16.43
N LEU A 113 -9.24 -5.50 -15.79
CA LEU A 113 -8.54 -5.03 -14.59
C LEU A 113 -7.45 -4.04 -15.01
N THR A 114 -7.80 -2.76 -15.07
CA THR A 114 -6.86 -1.67 -15.34
C THR A 114 -7.17 -0.46 -14.48
N SER A 115 -6.17 0.35 -14.17
CA SER A 115 -6.30 1.61 -13.46
C SER A 115 -7.20 2.61 -14.21
N ALA A 116 -7.11 2.67 -15.53
CA ALA A 116 -7.95 3.54 -16.36
C ALA A 116 -9.44 3.20 -16.24
N GLN A 117 -9.80 1.91 -16.29
CA GLN A 117 -11.17 1.44 -16.08
C GLN A 117 -11.66 1.76 -14.67
N ALA A 118 -10.82 1.56 -13.62
CA ALA A 118 -11.18 1.87 -12.24
C ALA A 118 -11.42 3.38 -12.03
N LEU A 119 -10.60 4.24 -12.62
CA LEU A 119 -10.81 5.69 -12.56
C LEU A 119 -12.13 6.11 -13.24
N ALA A 120 -12.51 5.46 -14.32
CA ALA A 120 -13.80 5.69 -14.98
C ALA A 120 -14.99 5.23 -14.12
N ASP A 121 -14.86 4.08 -13.42
CA ASP A 121 -15.85 3.65 -12.41
C ASP A 121 -16.07 4.71 -11.34
N TYR A 122 -14.98 5.27 -10.81
CA TYR A 122 -15.03 6.31 -9.78
C TYR A 122 -15.67 7.60 -10.30
N ALA A 123 -15.39 7.97 -11.55
CA ALA A 123 -16.00 9.13 -12.16
C ALA A 123 -17.52 8.96 -12.30
N ASP A 124 -17.99 7.81 -12.75
CA ASP A 124 -19.42 7.48 -12.85
C ASP A 124 -20.09 7.44 -11.48
N LEU A 125 -19.45 6.84 -10.48
CA LEU A 125 -19.98 6.82 -9.11
C LEU A 125 -20.12 8.24 -8.55
N ILE A 126 -19.11 9.11 -8.72
CA ILE A 126 -19.19 10.50 -8.25
C ILE A 126 -20.31 11.26 -8.95
N ASN A 127 -20.45 11.11 -10.27
CA ASN A 127 -21.54 11.73 -11.02
C ASN A 127 -22.90 11.27 -10.49
N TYR A 128 -23.07 10.00 -10.20
CA TYR A 128 -24.28 9.46 -9.56
C TYR A 128 -24.51 10.08 -8.17
N LEU A 129 -23.48 10.13 -7.31
CA LEU A 129 -23.58 10.69 -5.96
C LEU A 129 -23.89 12.18 -5.93
N GLN A 130 -23.61 12.88 -7.03
CA GLN A 130 -23.95 14.30 -7.25
C GLN A 130 -25.28 14.49 -8.01
N GLY A 131 -26.05 13.42 -8.23
CA GLY A 131 -27.37 13.46 -8.85
C GLY A 131 -27.33 13.73 -10.37
N GLY A 132 -26.25 13.35 -11.06
CA GLY A 132 -26.09 13.54 -12.51
C GLY A 132 -26.00 15.00 -12.95
N SER A 133 -25.70 15.92 -12.05
CA SER A 133 -25.70 17.35 -12.31
C SER A 133 -24.44 17.78 -13.08
N LEU A 134 -24.61 18.51 -14.18
CA LEU A 134 -23.52 19.19 -14.88
C LEU A 134 -22.87 20.33 -14.04
N HIS A 135 -23.55 20.74 -12.97
CA HIS A 135 -23.08 21.78 -12.05
C HIS A 135 -23.07 21.25 -10.61
N PRO A 136 -22.11 20.36 -10.26
CA PRO A 136 -22.05 19.74 -8.95
C PRO A 136 -21.93 20.78 -7.83
N LYS A 137 -22.65 20.55 -6.72
CA LYS A 137 -22.66 21.47 -5.57
C LYS A 137 -21.49 21.24 -4.62
N SER A 138 -21.02 20.00 -4.53
CA SER A 138 -19.99 19.56 -3.60
C SER A 138 -18.64 19.37 -4.31
N PRO A 139 -17.56 20.01 -3.85
CA PRO A 139 -16.23 19.69 -4.35
C PRO A 139 -15.85 18.26 -3.94
N VAL A 140 -15.11 17.57 -4.78
CA VAL A 140 -14.59 16.23 -4.49
C VAL A 140 -13.12 16.33 -4.19
N ILE A 141 -12.71 15.80 -3.03
CA ILE A 141 -11.31 15.66 -2.65
C ILE A 141 -10.98 14.17 -2.67
N ALA A 142 -10.08 13.76 -3.55
CA ALA A 142 -9.61 12.39 -3.63
C ALA A 142 -8.55 12.13 -2.57
N PHE A 143 -8.60 10.97 -1.95
CA PHE A 143 -7.60 10.46 -1.01
C PHE A 143 -7.18 9.05 -1.44
N GLY A 144 -5.95 8.72 -1.20
CA GLY A 144 -5.47 7.35 -1.35
C GLY A 144 -4.07 7.18 -0.80
N GLY A 145 -3.77 5.97 -0.34
CA GLY A 145 -2.43 5.55 0.07
C GLY A 145 -1.90 4.47 -0.87
N SER A 146 -0.57 4.38 -1.09
CA SER A 146 0.03 3.35 -1.94
C SER A 146 -0.50 3.40 -3.39
N TYR A 147 -0.92 2.28 -3.95
CA TYR A 147 -1.60 2.24 -5.24
C TYR A 147 -2.87 3.12 -5.25
N GLY A 148 -3.65 3.13 -4.16
CA GLY A 148 -4.75 4.08 -4.01
C GLY A 148 -4.29 5.55 -4.10
N GLY A 149 -3.10 5.87 -3.59
CA GLY A 149 -2.46 7.18 -3.74
C GLY A 149 -2.09 7.50 -5.18
N MET A 150 -1.57 6.51 -5.94
CA MET A 150 -1.35 6.63 -7.38
C MET A 150 -2.68 6.94 -8.08
N LEU A 151 -3.74 6.19 -7.77
CA LEU A 151 -5.07 6.40 -8.33
C LEU A 151 -5.64 7.78 -7.96
N ALA A 152 -5.46 8.26 -6.72
CA ALA A 152 -5.92 9.60 -6.32
C ALA A 152 -5.24 10.70 -7.17
N ALA A 153 -3.93 10.60 -7.37
CA ALA A 153 -3.19 11.51 -8.23
C ALA A 153 -3.64 11.42 -9.68
N TYR A 154 -3.71 10.21 -10.25
CA TYR A 154 -4.16 9.97 -11.62
C TYR A 154 -5.62 10.41 -11.82
N PHE A 155 -6.47 10.25 -10.82
CA PHE A 155 -7.86 10.69 -10.88
C PHE A 155 -7.95 12.21 -11.02
N ARG A 156 -7.17 12.96 -10.22
CA ARG A 156 -7.09 14.41 -10.40
C ARG A 156 -6.53 14.81 -11.76
N MET A 157 -5.53 14.09 -12.28
CA MET A 157 -4.93 14.41 -13.58
C MET A 157 -5.89 14.15 -14.75
N LYS A 158 -6.62 13.03 -14.73
CA LYS A 158 -7.49 12.61 -15.85
C LYS A 158 -8.90 13.19 -15.77
N TYR A 159 -9.40 13.46 -14.57
CA TYR A 159 -10.77 13.97 -14.32
C TYR A 159 -10.77 15.27 -13.51
N PRO A 160 -10.01 16.32 -13.94
CA PRO A 160 -9.89 17.57 -13.17
C PRO A 160 -11.21 18.33 -13.06
N HIS A 161 -12.17 18.05 -13.90
CA HIS A 161 -13.54 18.59 -13.87
C HIS A 161 -14.42 17.94 -12.80
N ILE A 162 -14.05 16.76 -12.28
CA ILE A 162 -14.75 16.04 -11.21
C ILE A 162 -14.03 16.24 -9.88
N VAL A 163 -12.71 16.06 -9.85
CA VAL A 163 -11.90 16.08 -8.63
C VAL A 163 -11.27 17.47 -8.44
N ALA A 164 -11.60 18.15 -7.36
CA ALA A 164 -11.07 19.49 -7.05
C ALA A 164 -9.60 19.45 -6.57
N GLY A 165 -9.21 18.38 -5.88
CA GLY A 165 -7.83 18.16 -5.44
C GLY A 165 -7.62 16.74 -4.92
N ALA A 166 -6.37 16.32 -4.76
CA ALA A 166 -5.99 14.96 -4.34
C ALA A 166 -4.89 14.96 -3.29
N ILE A 167 -5.06 14.13 -2.27
CA ILE A 167 -4.02 13.72 -1.30
C ILE A 167 -3.56 12.32 -1.70
N ALA A 168 -2.35 12.23 -2.22
CA ALA A 168 -1.70 11.02 -2.73
C ALA A 168 -0.55 10.63 -1.79
N ALA A 169 -0.87 9.82 -0.76
CA ALA A 169 0.10 9.42 0.25
C ALA A 169 0.85 8.16 -0.19
N SER A 170 2.17 8.14 0.01
CA SER A 170 3.04 7.00 -0.33
C SER A 170 2.77 6.44 -1.74
N ALA A 171 2.56 7.33 -2.70
CA ALA A 171 2.24 6.99 -4.08
C ALA A 171 3.51 6.86 -4.92
N PRO A 172 3.95 5.63 -5.30
CA PRO A 172 5.22 5.41 -5.96
C PRO A 172 5.12 5.62 -7.48
N ILE A 173 4.66 6.79 -7.92
CA ILE A 173 4.37 7.09 -9.33
C ILE A 173 5.59 7.15 -10.24
N HIS A 174 6.80 7.08 -9.69
CA HIS A 174 8.07 6.95 -10.41
C HIS A 174 8.69 5.55 -10.30
N MET A 175 8.03 4.57 -9.67
CA MET A 175 8.56 3.21 -9.55
C MET A 175 8.44 2.40 -10.85
N TYR A 176 8.66 3.06 -11.99
CA TYR A 176 8.59 2.45 -13.32
C TYR A 176 9.95 2.35 -13.98
N PRO A 177 10.12 1.49 -15.01
CA PRO A 177 11.40 1.29 -15.68
C PRO A 177 12.02 2.60 -16.14
N GLY A 178 13.29 2.81 -15.79
CA GLY A 178 14.07 3.98 -16.20
C GLY A 178 13.82 5.28 -15.41
N MET A 179 12.87 5.30 -14.48
CA MET A 179 12.58 6.50 -13.68
C MET A 179 13.38 6.54 -12.37
N VAL A 180 13.55 5.40 -11.70
CA VAL A 180 14.34 5.25 -10.49
C VAL A 180 15.20 3.99 -10.57
N PRO A 181 16.32 3.89 -9.80
CA PRO A 181 17.10 2.66 -9.71
C PRO A 181 16.25 1.52 -9.14
N CYS A 182 16.36 0.31 -9.70
CA CYS A 182 15.56 -0.85 -9.27
C CYS A 182 15.84 -1.30 -7.82
N ASP A 183 16.98 -0.93 -7.25
CA ASP A 183 17.41 -1.26 -5.88
C ASP A 183 16.93 -0.25 -4.83
N VAL A 184 16.30 0.87 -5.24
CA VAL A 184 15.95 1.97 -4.33
C VAL A 184 15.04 1.53 -3.19
N PHE A 185 14.09 0.66 -3.46
CA PHE A 185 13.18 0.10 -2.48
C PHE A 185 13.96 -0.66 -1.36
N HIS A 186 14.80 -1.59 -1.76
CA HIS A 186 15.56 -2.44 -0.83
C HIS A 186 16.65 -1.68 -0.07
N ARG A 187 17.20 -0.62 -0.65
CA ARG A 187 18.09 0.31 0.08
C ARG A 187 17.37 1.05 1.19
N ILE A 188 16.11 1.47 0.97
CA ILE A 188 15.30 2.14 2.00
C ILE A 188 14.90 1.13 3.08
N VAL A 189 14.49 -0.10 2.72
CA VAL A 189 14.27 -1.19 3.69
C VAL A 189 15.51 -1.33 4.59
N THR A 190 16.68 -1.50 3.99
CA THR A 190 17.94 -1.65 4.71
C THR A 190 18.24 -0.44 5.61
N SER A 191 17.99 0.77 5.13
CA SER A 191 18.15 2.01 5.90
C SER A 191 17.27 2.04 7.14
N SER A 192 15.99 1.62 7.02
CA SER A 192 15.04 1.55 8.13
C SER A 192 15.51 0.57 9.22
N PHE A 193 16.07 -0.58 8.82
CA PHE A 193 16.70 -1.52 9.76
C PHE A 193 17.99 -0.97 10.36
N LYS A 194 18.82 -0.29 9.57
CA LYS A 194 20.08 0.31 10.04
C LYS A 194 19.86 1.42 11.07
N ILE A 195 18.79 2.22 10.92
CA ILE A 195 18.38 3.22 11.92
C ILE A 195 18.01 2.56 13.24
N ALA A 196 17.43 1.37 13.22
CA ALA A 196 17.11 0.62 14.43
C ALA A 196 18.37 0.01 15.07
N ASP A 197 19.18 -0.70 14.29
CA ASP A 197 20.44 -1.34 14.75
C ASP A 197 21.30 -1.80 13.56
N GLU A 198 22.55 -1.37 13.48
CA GLU A 198 23.48 -1.75 12.40
C GLU A 198 23.84 -3.25 12.45
N LYS A 199 23.94 -3.85 13.65
CA LYS A 199 24.19 -5.29 13.81
C LYS A 199 23.03 -6.14 13.28
N CYS A 200 21.81 -5.66 13.41
CA CYS A 200 20.64 -6.30 12.82
C CYS A 200 20.80 -6.46 11.31
N VAL A 201 21.20 -5.39 10.60
CA VAL A 201 21.49 -5.43 9.16
C VAL A 201 22.61 -6.40 8.81
N GLU A 202 23.72 -6.39 9.56
CA GLU A 202 24.83 -7.31 9.35
C GLU A 202 24.40 -8.77 9.52
N ASN A 203 23.62 -9.08 10.54
CA ASN A 203 23.10 -10.42 10.80
C ASN A 203 22.14 -10.88 9.70
N ILE A 204 21.21 -10.02 9.26
CA ILE A 204 20.31 -10.35 8.16
C ILE A 204 21.12 -10.64 6.88
N ARG A 205 22.10 -9.78 6.55
CA ARG A 205 22.95 -9.98 5.37
C ARG A 205 23.72 -11.31 5.42
N HIS A 206 24.23 -11.69 6.57
CA HIS A 206 24.94 -12.96 6.73
C HIS A 206 24.03 -14.17 6.81
N SER A 207 22.75 -13.97 7.12
CA SER A 207 21.82 -15.07 7.36
C SER A 207 21.49 -15.87 6.10
N TRP A 208 21.45 -15.26 4.94
CA TRP A 208 21.02 -15.91 3.69
C TRP A 208 21.83 -17.18 3.39
N ALA A 209 23.16 -17.08 3.41
CA ALA A 209 24.03 -18.24 3.19
C ALA A 209 23.86 -19.32 4.28
N VAL A 210 23.60 -18.92 5.53
CA VAL A 210 23.37 -19.86 6.64
C VAL A 210 22.01 -20.55 6.48
N VAL A 211 20.96 -19.81 6.13
CA VAL A 211 19.60 -20.36 5.85
C VAL A 211 19.68 -21.39 4.73
N ARG A 212 20.26 -21.03 3.58
CA ARG A 212 20.41 -21.96 2.44
C ARG A 212 21.18 -23.22 2.82
N LYS A 213 22.30 -23.07 3.53
CA LYS A 213 23.11 -24.21 3.99
C LYS A 213 22.32 -25.14 4.90
N TYR A 214 21.58 -24.62 5.86
CA TYR A 214 20.80 -25.44 6.80
C TYR A 214 19.56 -26.05 6.14
N ALA A 215 18.94 -25.35 5.23
CA ALA A 215 17.78 -25.84 4.49
C ALA A 215 18.13 -26.97 3.51
N ALA A 216 19.34 -26.97 2.93
CA ALA A 216 19.78 -27.96 1.95
C ALA A 216 20.13 -29.35 2.54
N ALA A 217 20.51 -29.45 3.81
CA ALA A 217 20.91 -30.72 4.42
C ALA A 217 19.78 -31.30 5.28
N ALA A 218 19.45 -32.58 5.08
CA ALA A 218 18.25 -33.22 5.64
C ALA A 218 18.08 -33.08 7.16
N ASN A 219 19.15 -33.26 7.93
CA ASN A 219 19.10 -33.16 9.41
C ASN A 219 18.90 -31.71 9.89
N THR A 220 19.51 -30.73 9.21
CA THR A 220 19.37 -29.31 9.57
C THR A 220 18.10 -28.68 9.01
N SER A 221 17.59 -29.16 7.88
CA SER A 221 16.30 -28.78 7.33
C SER A 221 15.14 -29.21 8.26
N GLU A 222 15.21 -30.42 8.83
CA GLU A 222 14.24 -30.88 9.84
C GLU A 222 14.33 -30.04 11.13
N TRP A 223 15.55 -29.63 11.53
CA TRP A 223 15.75 -28.74 12.67
C TRP A 223 15.11 -27.36 12.40
N LEU A 224 15.32 -26.75 11.22
CA LEU A 224 14.67 -25.51 10.82
C LEU A 224 13.15 -25.62 10.85
N HIS A 225 12.58 -26.69 10.25
CA HIS A 225 11.15 -26.94 10.24
C HIS A 225 10.55 -26.93 11.65
N LYS A 226 11.19 -27.60 12.59
CA LYS A 226 10.74 -27.65 13.99
C LYS A 226 10.96 -26.32 14.74
N LYS A 227 12.14 -25.72 14.58
CA LYS A 227 12.49 -24.48 15.31
C LYS A 227 11.72 -23.26 14.86
N TRP A 228 11.47 -23.15 13.57
CA TRP A 228 10.70 -22.03 13.00
C TRP A 228 9.20 -22.32 12.92
N ASN A 229 8.77 -23.50 13.35
CA ASN A 229 7.37 -23.92 13.30
C ASN A 229 6.78 -23.77 11.88
N LEU A 230 7.52 -24.25 10.86
CA LEU A 230 7.05 -24.20 9.48
C LEU A 230 5.84 -25.14 9.29
N CYS A 231 4.85 -24.74 8.47
CA CYS A 231 3.70 -25.60 8.18
C CYS A 231 4.12 -26.84 7.37
N ASP A 232 5.01 -26.65 6.42
CA ASP A 232 5.53 -27.71 5.56
C ASP A 232 7.03 -27.93 5.76
N PRO A 233 7.52 -29.19 5.66
CA PRO A 233 8.95 -29.46 5.61
C PRO A 233 9.57 -28.93 4.31
N ILE A 234 10.83 -28.50 4.38
CA ILE A 234 11.63 -28.10 3.21
C ILE A 234 12.12 -29.37 2.51
N LYS A 235 11.75 -29.59 1.24
CA LYS A 235 11.98 -30.82 0.51
C LYS A 235 13.06 -30.71 -0.57
N ASP A 236 13.11 -29.58 -1.25
CA ASP A 236 13.93 -29.37 -2.44
C ASP A 236 14.38 -27.91 -2.57
N GLU A 237 15.14 -27.61 -3.62
CA GLU A 237 15.66 -26.27 -3.91
C GLU A 237 14.52 -25.26 -4.15
N LYS A 238 13.38 -25.69 -4.68
CA LYS A 238 12.22 -24.81 -4.85
C LYS A 238 11.67 -24.36 -3.50
N ASP A 239 11.53 -25.27 -2.55
CA ASP A 239 11.08 -24.93 -1.19
C ASP A 239 12.09 -24.00 -0.48
N ILE A 240 13.41 -24.16 -0.73
CA ILE A 240 14.44 -23.28 -0.19
C ILE A 240 14.27 -21.86 -0.75
N ASN A 241 14.06 -21.74 -2.07
CA ASN A 241 13.85 -20.43 -2.70
C ASN A 241 12.58 -19.75 -2.19
N MET A 242 11.47 -20.48 -2.08
CA MET A 242 10.23 -19.95 -1.50
C MET A 242 10.42 -19.48 -0.04
N LEU A 243 11.20 -20.20 0.78
CA LEU A 243 11.51 -19.77 2.14
C LEU A 243 12.35 -18.49 2.16
N VAL A 244 13.33 -18.35 1.28
CA VAL A 244 14.17 -17.16 1.15
C VAL A 244 13.34 -15.96 0.68
N GLU A 245 12.48 -16.15 -0.32
CA GLU A 245 11.54 -15.13 -0.80
C GLU A 245 10.58 -14.68 0.32
N PHE A 246 10.03 -15.62 1.08
CA PHE A 246 9.20 -15.32 2.23
C PHE A 246 9.93 -14.47 3.29
N LEU A 247 11.19 -14.81 3.62
CA LEU A 247 11.99 -14.04 4.57
C LEU A 247 12.29 -12.63 4.03
N GLN A 248 12.58 -12.50 2.74
CA GLN A 248 12.80 -11.20 2.11
C GLN A 248 11.56 -10.32 2.24
N SER A 249 10.41 -10.82 1.80
CA SER A 249 9.13 -10.12 1.86
C SER A 249 8.71 -9.78 3.31
N MET A 250 9.01 -10.64 4.28
CA MET A 250 8.85 -10.34 5.70
C MET A 250 9.62 -9.07 6.11
N TYR A 251 10.91 -8.95 5.73
CA TYR A 251 11.70 -7.75 6.08
C TYR A 251 11.20 -6.51 5.35
N GLU A 252 10.77 -6.64 4.11
CA GLU A 252 10.15 -5.57 3.32
C GLU A 252 8.87 -5.06 4.00
N THR A 253 7.98 -5.97 4.39
CA THR A 253 6.74 -5.64 5.09
C THR A 253 6.99 -5.00 6.45
N LEU A 254 7.93 -5.54 7.25
CA LEU A 254 8.31 -4.96 8.54
C LEU A 254 8.78 -3.50 8.40
N ALA A 255 9.53 -3.16 7.35
CA ALA A 255 9.94 -1.79 7.08
C ALA A 255 8.77 -0.92 6.59
N MET A 256 7.95 -1.45 5.70
CA MET A 256 6.80 -0.74 5.12
C MET A 256 5.79 -0.33 6.20
N VAL A 257 5.44 -1.21 7.13
CA VAL A 257 4.47 -0.92 8.19
C VAL A 257 5.14 -0.64 9.55
N ASN A 258 6.31 -0.02 9.55
CA ASN A 258 7.07 0.33 10.76
C ASN A 258 6.45 1.51 11.53
N TYR A 259 5.17 1.34 11.94
CA TYR A 259 4.41 2.38 12.62
C TYR A 259 4.83 2.57 14.08
N PRO A 260 4.65 3.77 14.67
CA PRO A 260 4.97 4.04 16.07
C PRO A 260 4.00 3.40 17.07
N PHE A 261 2.94 2.75 16.60
CA PHE A 261 1.93 2.05 17.39
C PHE A 261 1.70 0.64 16.83
N ALA A 262 1.10 -0.24 17.63
CA ALA A 262 0.70 -1.58 17.16
C ALA A 262 -0.42 -1.48 16.13
N SER A 263 -0.31 -2.21 15.03
CA SER A 263 -1.26 -2.17 13.91
C SER A 263 -1.55 -3.57 13.38
N ASP A 264 -2.75 -3.75 12.85
CA ASP A 264 -3.18 -4.93 12.09
C ASP A 264 -3.41 -4.62 10.59
N PHE A 265 -2.90 -3.50 10.12
CA PHE A 265 -2.85 -3.21 8.68
C PHE A 265 -1.86 -4.16 8.01
N LEU A 266 -2.29 -4.90 7.01
CA LEU A 266 -1.62 -6.03 6.35
C LEU A 266 -1.33 -7.21 7.28
N VAL A 267 -0.58 -7.01 8.37
CA VAL A 267 -0.16 -8.03 9.34
C VAL A 267 -0.27 -7.45 10.75
N SER A 268 -0.69 -8.26 11.73
CA SER A 268 -0.69 -7.86 13.15
C SER A 268 0.72 -7.75 13.67
N LEU A 269 1.17 -6.52 13.97
CA LEU A 269 2.54 -6.22 14.40
C LEU A 269 2.57 -5.29 15.63
N PRO A 270 3.64 -5.39 16.45
CA PRO A 270 3.87 -4.45 17.55
C PRO A 270 4.18 -3.04 17.05
N ALA A 271 4.17 -2.07 17.96
CA ALA A 271 4.74 -0.75 17.71
C ALA A 271 6.22 -0.86 17.32
N GLN A 272 6.64 -0.07 16.34
CA GLN A 272 8.01 -0.04 15.84
C GLN A 272 8.57 -1.46 15.54
N PRO A 273 7.92 -2.23 14.66
CA PRO A 273 8.23 -3.64 14.48
C PRO A 273 9.69 -3.88 14.07
N VAL A 274 10.31 -3.00 13.27
CA VAL A 274 11.73 -3.11 12.91
C VAL A 274 12.63 -3.05 14.16
N ARG A 275 12.39 -2.10 15.07
CA ARG A 275 13.14 -2.00 16.33
C ARG A 275 12.89 -3.23 17.21
N THR A 276 11.66 -3.72 17.25
CA THR A 276 11.29 -4.90 18.03
C THR A 276 12.03 -6.15 17.55
N VAL A 277 12.06 -6.41 16.24
CA VAL A 277 12.74 -7.59 15.71
C VAL A 277 14.26 -7.49 15.79
N CYS A 278 14.83 -6.29 15.62
CA CYS A 278 16.27 -6.08 15.76
C CYS A 278 16.80 -6.36 17.17
N GLN A 279 15.96 -6.36 18.21
CA GLN A 279 16.39 -6.79 19.56
C GLN A 279 16.88 -8.25 19.60
N TYR A 280 16.44 -9.09 18.68
CA TYR A 280 16.86 -10.48 18.55
C TYR A 280 18.12 -10.67 17.69
N LEU A 281 18.57 -9.60 17.02
CA LEU A 281 19.67 -9.59 16.06
C LEU A 281 20.71 -8.49 16.36
N ASN A 282 20.78 -7.99 17.60
CA ASN A 282 21.61 -6.85 18.01
C ASN A 282 23.03 -7.21 18.48
N GLU A 283 23.37 -8.50 18.46
CA GLU A 283 24.71 -9.00 18.77
C GLU A 283 25.30 -9.71 17.54
N THR A 284 26.61 -9.94 17.52
CA THR A 284 27.22 -10.75 16.45
C THR A 284 26.80 -12.21 16.60
N LEU A 285 25.94 -12.68 15.70
CA LEU A 285 25.35 -14.02 15.71
C LEU A 285 25.90 -14.86 14.56
N THR A 286 26.05 -16.17 14.78
CA THR A 286 26.52 -17.12 13.75
C THR A 286 25.83 -18.47 13.89
N GLY A 287 25.74 -19.24 12.80
CA GLY A 287 25.20 -20.61 12.80
C GLY A 287 23.80 -20.71 13.42
N GLU A 288 23.61 -21.67 14.31
CA GLU A 288 22.32 -21.92 14.94
C GLU A 288 21.80 -20.73 15.77
N LYS A 289 22.67 -19.97 16.44
CA LYS A 289 22.26 -18.80 17.20
C LYS A 289 21.66 -17.71 16.30
N LEU A 290 22.21 -17.52 15.11
CA LEU A 290 21.67 -16.60 14.12
C LEU A 290 20.29 -17.06 13.65
N LEU A 291 20.13 -18.34 13.32
CA LEU A 291 18.86 -18.92 12.91
C LEU A 291 17.81 -18.90 14.04
N GLU A 292 18.22 -19.08 15.30
CA GLU A 292 17.32 -18.90 16.45
C GLU A 292 16.84 -17.44 16.58
N GLY A 293 17.71 -16.47 16.32
CA GLY A 293 17.35 -15.05 16.26
C GLY A 293 16.31 -14.79 15.17
N ILE A 294 16.52 -15.28 13.96
CA ILE A 294 15.57 -15.17 12.84
C ILE A 294 14.25 -15.88 13.16
N GLY A 295 14.30 -17.05 13.83
CA GLY A 295 13.10 -17.72 14.29
C GLY A 295 12.23 -16.87 15.21
N LYS A 296 12.85 -16.02 16.07
CA LYS A 296 12.12 -15.05 16.90
C LYS A 296 11.54 -13.92 16.07
N VAL A 297 12.23 -13.44 15.05
CA VAL A 297 11.70 -12.45 14.08
C VAL A 297 10.48 -13.00 13.38
N LEU A 298 10.55 -14.25 12.88
CA LEU A 298 9.41 -14.97 12.28
C LEU A 298 8.21 -15.02 13.22
N GLN A 299 8.42 -15.34 14.51
CA GLN A 299 7.32 -15.39 15.50
C GLN A 299 6.69 -14.01 15.73
N VAL A 300 7.46 -12.94 15.75
CA VAL A 300 6.90 -11.57 15.82
C VAL A 300 6.07 -11.27 14.58
N PHE A 301 6.52 -11.68 13.40
CA PHE A 301 5.84 -11.40 12.15
C PHE A 301 4.56 -12.23 11.97
N THR A 302 4.63 -13.53 12.26
CA THR A 302 3.53 -14.46 11.93
C THR A 302 2.58 -14.77 13.08
N ASN A 303 2.94 -14.41 14.32
CA ASN A 303 2.19 -14.82 15.51
C ASN A 303 2.24 -13.78 16.64
N TYR A 304 2.35 -12.49 16.32
CA TYR A 304 2.38 -11.43 17.35
C TYR A 304 1.11 -11.42 18.21
N ASP A 305 -0.05 -11.63 17.63
CA ASP A 305 -1.34 -11.66 18.34
C ASP A 305 -1.69 -13.01 18.97
N GLY A 306 -0.79 -14.00 18.87
CA GLY A 306 -0.98 -15.34 19.44
C GLY A 306 -1.98 -16.23 18.69
N LYS A 307 -2.42 -15.84 17.49
CA LYS A 307 -3.39 -16.58 16.67
C LYS A 307 -2.75 -17.42 15.56
N GLY A 308 -1.47 -17.22 15.31
CA GLY A 308 -0.71 -17.96 14.29
C GLY A 308 -0.55 -19.43 14.68
N SER A 309 -0.78 -20.35 13.73
CA SER A 309 -0.60 -21.79 13.93
C SER A 309 0.81 -22.26 13.56
N CYS A 310 1.25 -21.99 12.35
CA CYS A 310 2.58 -22.31 11.82
C CYS A 310 2.97 -21.28 10.75
N VAL A 311 4.26 -21.24 10.38
CA VAL A 311 4.78 -20.34 9.34
C VAL A 311 4.56 -20.98 7.97
N ASP A 312 3.65 -20.43 7.19
CA ASP A 312 3.36 -20.90 5.83
C ASP A 312 4.16 -20.09 4.79
N TYR A 313 5.41 -20.50 4.58
CA TYR A 313 6.32 -19.87 3.64
C TYR A 313 5.94 -20.08 2.15
N LYS A 314 4.94 -20.94 1.88
CA LYS A 314 4.47 -21.24 0.51
C LYS A 314 3.34 -20.33 0.04
N LYS A 315 2.74 -19.57 0.94
CA LYS A 315 1.70 -18.58 0.59
C LYS A 315 2.20 -17.38 -0.20
N GLY A 316 3.52 -17.16 -0.28
CA GLY A 316 4.09 -15.97 -0.91
C GLY A 316 3.72 -14.70 -0.16
N ASP A 317 3.50 -13.60 -0.89
CA ASP A 317 3.21 -12.27 -0.35
C ASP A 317 1.75 -12.08 0.08
N ASP A 318 0.92 -13.13 0.05
CA ASP A 318 -0.47 -13.08 0.51
C ASP A 318 -0.53 -13.10 2.04
N TYR A 319 -0.11 -11.99 2.65
CA TYR A 319 -0.21 -11.76 4.08
C TYR A 319 -1.65 -11.39 4.47
N GLY A 320 -2.56 -12.30 4.24
CA GLY A 320 -3.78 -12.55 4.97
C GLY A 320 -4.91 -11.49 4.95
N ASN A 321 -4.65 -10.21 4.83
CA ASN A 321 -5.69 -9.19 5.01
C ASN A 321 -6.00 -8.38 3.73
N LEU A 322 -5.12 -8.37 2.74
CA LEU A 322 -5.26 -7.49 1.57
C LEU A 322 -6.19 -8.05 0.49
N ASP A 323 -6.18 -9.37 0.26
CA ASP A 323 -6.95 -10.03 -0.83
C ASP A 323 -6.58 -9.48 -2.22
N ALA A 324 -5.27 -9.38 -2.49
CA ALA A 324 -4.70 -8.71 -3.67
C ALA A 324 -4.48 -9.63 -4.87
N ALA A 325 -5.27 -10.70 -5.03
CA ALA A 325 -5.05 -11.72 -6.06
C ALA A 325 -4.98 -11.18 -7.52
N GLY A 326 -5.58 -10.02 -7.80
CA GLY A 326 -5.51 -9.34 -9.10
C GLY A 326 -4.21 -8.57 -9.34
N TRP A 327 -3.43 -8.26 -8.29
CA TRP A 327 -2.27 -7.38 -8.37
C TRP A 327 -1.18 -7.90 -9.30
N ASP A 328 -0.91 -9.18 -9.26
CA ASP A 328 0.11 -9.80 -10.11
C ASP A 328 -0.20 -9.65 -11.62
N PHE A 329 -1.49 -9.66 -12.00
CA PHE A 329 -1.89 -9.32 -13.37
C PHE A 329 -1.63 -7.84 -13.70
N GLN A 330 -1.94 -6.91 -12.78
CA GLN A 330 -1.65 -5.49 -12.99
C GLN A 330 -0.14 -5.24 -13.09
N ALA A 331 0.67 -5.91 -12.26
CA ALA A 331 2.13 -5.88 -12.34
C ALA A 331 2.62 -6.42 -13.71
N CYS A 332 2.01 -7.50 -14.20
CA CYS A 332 2.32 -8.08 -15.51
C CYS A 332 1.79 -7.28 -16.72
N THR A 333 1.03 -6.21 -16.50
CA THR A 333 0.46 -5.39 -17.60
C THR A 333 0.88 -3.93 -17.53
N GLU A 334 0.32 -3.18 -16.59
CA GLU A 334 0.45 -1.72 -16.51
C GLU A 334 1.33 -1.23 -15.34
N MET A 335 1.44 -2.01 -14.25
CA MET A 335 2.18 -1.64 -13.03
C MET A 335 3.56 -2.33 -12.98
N VAL A 336 4.33 -2.20 -14.06
CA VAL A 336 5.67 -2.79 -14.17
C VAL A 336 6.63 -2.02 -13.28
N MET A 337 6.92 -2.55 -12.09
CA MET A 337 7.79 -1.93 -11.09
C MET A 337 9.07 -2.75 -10.92
N PRO A 338 10.21 -2.32 -11.52
CA PRO A 338 11.48 -3.04 -11.37
C PRO A 338 11.95 -3.07 -9.93
N MET A 339 12.16 -4.28 -9.41
CA MET A 339 12.73 -4.51 -8.09
C MET A 339 13.99 -5.35 -8.24
N CYS A 340 15.10 -4.91 -7.65
CA CYS A 340 16.33 -5.68 -7.61
C CYS A 340 17.05 -5.49 -6.28
N THR A 341 17.97 -6.40 -5.98
CA THR A 341 18.86 -6.34 -4.84
C THR A 341 20.31 -6.51 -5.30
N THR A 342 21.24 -5.90 -4.58
CA THR A 342 22.67 -5.90 -4.96
C THR A 342 23.54 -6.68 -3.99
N GLY A 343 23.07 -6.87 -2.74
CA GLY A 343 23.86 -7.43 -1.65
C GLY A 343 24.99 -6.52 -1.16
N LYS A 344 25.09 -5.29 -1.71
CA LYS A 344 26.12 -4.29 -1.36
C LYS A 344 25.53 -3.15 -0.55
N ASP A 345 24.61 -2.41 -1.16
CA ASP A 345 23.96 -1.25 -0.56
C ASP A 345 22.65 -1.63 0.16
N ASP A 346 22.26 -2.89 0.05
CA ASP A 346 21.14 -3.50 0.73
C ASP A 346 21.55 -4.74 1.52
N MET A 347 20.67 -5.28 2.34
CA MET A 347 20.92 -6.43 3.21
C MET A 347 20.48 -7.77 2.63
N PHE A 348 20.09 -7.81 1.36
CA PHE A 348 19.49 -8.97 0.69
C PHE A 348 20.49 -9.73 -0.17
N GLU A 349 20.17 -10.93 -0.62
CA GLU A 349 20.94 -11.64 -1.64
C GLU A 349 20.85 -10.89 -2.98
N PRO A 350 21.91 -10.89 -3.80
CA PRO A 350 21.86 -10.25 -5.12
C PRO A 350 20.80 -10.91 -6.01
N SER A 351 19.85 -10.12 -6.49
CA SER A 351 18.81 -10.53 -7.43
C SER A 351 18.63 -9.42 -8.48
N PRO A 352 19.28 -9.51 -9.64
CA PRO A 352 19.21 -8.48 -10.66
C PRO A 352 17.85 -8.49 -11.36
N TRP A 353 17.31 -7.32 -11.65
CA TRP A 353 16.14 -7.18 -12.49
C TRP A 353 16.44 -7.56 -13.94
N ASN A 354 15.61 -8.43 -14.53
CA ASN A 354 15.69 -8.82 -15.92
C ASN A 354 14.30 -8.73 -16.57
N PHE A 355 14.07 -7.68 -17.36
CA PHE A 355 12.79 -7.44 -18.01
C PHE A 355 12.39 -8.55 -18.99
N THR A 356 13.34 -9.17 -19.70
CA THR A 356 13.04 -10.25 -20.65
C THR A 356 12.49 -11.47 -19.90
N GLN A 357 13.16 -11.91 -18.84
CA GLN A 357 12.70 -13.01 -18.01
C GLN A 357 11.33 -12.68 -17.38
N TYR A 358 11.16 -11.51 -16.80
CA TYR A 358 9.89 -11.04 -16.23
C TYR A 358 8.74 -11.08 -17.26
N SER A 359 9.01 -10.62 -18.48
CA SER A 359 8.03 -10.60 -19.56
C SER A 359 7.65 -12.02 -20.02
N GLU A 360 8.60 -12.96 -20.05
CA GLU A 360 8.35 -14.38 -20.36
C GLU A 360 7.50 -15.05 -19.25
N GLU A 361 7.76 -14.75 -18.00
CA GLU A 361 6.96 -15.23 -16.85
C GLU A 361 5.53 -14.74 -16.92
N CYS A 362 5.32 -13.44 -17.18
CA CYS A 362 4.01 -12.83 -17.39
C CYS A 362 3.27 -13.46 -18.59
N HIS A 363 3.98 -13.68 -19.71
CA HIS A 363 3.39 -14.34 -20.87
C HIS A 363 2.97 -15.78 -20.57
N LYS A 364 3.81 -16.52 -19.88
CA LYS A 364 3.51 -17.90 -19.46
C LYS A 364 2.29 -17.97 -18.53
N LYS A 365 2.14 -17.02 -17.61
CA LYS A 365 1.08 -17.03 -16.60
C LYS A 365 -0.26 -16.50 -17.13
N TYR A 366 -0.22 -15.39 -17.83
CA TYR A 366 -1.41 -14.64 -18.25
C TYR A 366 -1.58 -14.50 -19.76
N ASN A 367 -0.66 -14.97 -20.57
CA ASN A 367 -0.63 -14.76 -22.03
C ASN A 367 -0.59 -13.27 -22.43
N VAL A 368 0.07 -12.43 -21.61
CA VAL A 368 0.22 -10.98 -21.84
C VAL A 368 1.69 -10.60 -21.84
N TYR A 369 2.01 -9.46 -22.46
CA TYR A 369 3.32 -8.85 -22.38
C TYR A 369 3.22 -7.52 -21.63
N PRO A 370 4.08 -7.28 -20.63
CA PRO A 370 4.10 -6.05 -19.87
C PRO A 370 4.34 -4.82 -20.75
N ARG A 371 3.71 -3.70 -20.40
CA ARG A 371 3.90 -2.40 -21.05
C ARG A 371 4.72 -1.47 -20.14
N PRO A 372 6.07 -1.52 -20.17
CA PRO A 372 6.93 -0.82 -19.24
C PRO A 372 6.83 0.71 -19.34
N ASP A 373 6.39 1.24 -20.48
CA ASP A 373 6.14 2.66 -20.74
C ASP A 373 4.66 3.07 -20.52
N GLY A 374 3.80 2.11 -20.21
CA GLY A 374 2.35 2.31 -20.15
C GLY A 374 1.93 3.44 -19.21
N ALA A 375 2.43 3.46 -17.98
CA ALA A 375 2.13 4.51 -17.03
C ALA A 375 2.70 5.88 -17.45
N GLY A 376 3.87 5.92 -18.07
CA GLY A 376 4.45 7.13 -18.63
C GLY A 376 3.59 7.72 -19.75
N VAL A 377 3.07 6.88 -20.64
CA VAL A 377 2.15 7.28 -21.72
C VAL A 377 0.80 7.71 -21.18
N GLU A 378 0.24 6.93 -20.26
CA GLU A 378 -1.12 7.14 -19.71
C GLU A 378 -1.18 8.34 -18.77
N TYR A 379 -0.20 8.47 -17.85
CA TYR A 379 -0.24 9.41 -16.72
C TYR A 379 0.90 10.43 -16.72
N GLY A 380 1.75 10.44 -17.73
CA GLY A 380 2.81 11.44 -17.94
C GLY A 380 4.17 11.09 -17.35
N GLY A 381 4.29 10.05 -16.50
CA GLY A 381 5.55 9.66 -15.88
C GLY A 381 6.17 10.77 -15.04
N ASP A 382 7.35 11.25 -15.41
CA ASP A 382 8.06 12.38 -14.79
C ASP A 382 7.56 13.77 -15.25
N ARG A 383 6.72 13.83 -16.30
CA ARG A 383 6.24 15.07 -16.93
C ARG A 383 4.92 15.56 -16.34
N LEU A 384 4.92 15.88 -15.03
CA LEU A 384 3.72 16.25 -14.28
C LEU A 384 3.44 17.76 -14.26
N HIS A 385 4.06 18.55 -15.12
CA HIS A 385 3.92 20.02 -15.12
C HIS A 385 2.50 20.52 -15.44
N ALA A 386 1.71 19.72 -16.16
CA ALA A 386 0.31 20.01 -16.45
C ALA A 386 -0.64 19.64 -15.30
N ALA A 387 -0.19 18.87 -14.33
CA ALA A 387 -0.99 18.51 -13.16
C ALA A 387 -1.22 19.69 -12.22
N SER A 388 -2.31 19.63 -11.46
CA SER A 388 -2.64 20.67 -10.49
C SER A 388 -3.41 20.09 -9.30
N ASN A 389 -3.33 20.77 -8.16
CA ASN A 389 -4.07 20.44 -6.94
C ASN A 389 -3.83 19.02 -6.44
N ILE A 390 -2.55 18.63 -6.34
CA ILE A 390 -2.12 17.35 -5.81
C ILE A 390 -1.10 17.60 -4.69
N VAL A 391 -1.29 16.94 -3.57
CA VAL A 391 -0.28 16.78 -2.53
C VAL A 391 0.22 15.33 -2.57
N PHE A 392 1.51 15.16 -2.81
CA PHE A 392 2.21 13.89 -2.64
C PHE A 392 2.89 13.89 -1.28
N SER A 393 2.49 12.99 -0.37
CA SER A 393 3.15 12.80 0.92
C SER A 393 3.90 11.49 0.97
N ASN A 394 5.13 11.50 1.48
CA ASN A 394 5.98 10.33 1.53
C ASN A 394 6.75 10.28 2.84
N GLY A 395 6.66 9.16 3.54
CA GLY A 395 7.46 8.86 4.71
C GLY A 395 8.85 8.36 4.33
N LEU A 396 9.92 8.86 4.96
CA LEU A 396 11.29 8.41 4.61
C LEU A 396 11.66 7.01 5.16
N LEU A 397 10.85 6.44 6.06
CA LEU A 397 10.99 5.06 6.50
C LEU A 397 10.25 4.07 5.58
N ASP A 398 9.38 4.60 4.71
CA ASP A 398 8.61 3.84 3.75
C ASP A 398 9.45 3.46 2.53
N PRO A 399 9.62 2.17 2.21
CA PRO A 399 10.37 1.76 1.03
C PRO A 399 9.84 2.32 -0.29
N TRP A 400 8.52 2.52 -0.38
CA TRP A 400 7.87 3.09 -1.57
C TRP A 400 8.19 4.56 -1.82
N ALA A 401 8.72 5.28 -0.82
CA ALA A 401 9.22 6.64 -1.02
C ALA A 401 10.30 6.74 -2.10
N GLY A 402 10.99 5.61 -2.39
CA GLY A 402 11.96 5.51 -3.49
C GLY A 402 11.39 5.84 -4.87
N GLY A 403 10.09 5.59 -5.08
CA GLY A 403 9.36 5.96 -6.30
C GLY A 403 8.39 7.12 -6.09
N GLY A 404 8.39 7.76 -4.92
CA GLY A 404 7.51 8.88 -4.60
C GLY A 404 8.01 10.23 -5.11
N ILE A 405 7.12 11.23 -5.11
CA ILE A 405 7.48 12.63 -5.37
C ILE A 405 7.98 13.25 -4.08
N LEU A 406 9.29 13.49 -3.99
CA LEU A 406 9.96 14.06 -2.81
C LEU A 406 10.27 15.56 -2.95
N ASN A 407 10.10 16.13 -4.14
CA ASN A 407 10.30 17.54 -4.43
C ASN A 407 9.05 18.13 -5.09
N SER A 408 8.61 19.29 -4.65
CA SER A 408 7.45 19.96 -5.24
C SER A 408 7.71 20.32 -6.72
N ILE A 409 6.78 19.96 -7.59
CA ILE A 409 6.85 20.21 -9.03
C ILE A 409 6.40 21.63 -9.36
N SER A 410 5.38 22.11 -8.63
CA SER A 410 4.83 23.47 -8.77
C SER A 410 4.18 23.93 -7.45
N LYS A 411 3.66 25.16 -7.43
CA LYS A 411 2.84 25.66 -6.30
C LYS A 411 1.50 24.90 -6.13
N SER A 412 1.12 24.10 -7.12
CA SER A 412 -0.15 23.35 -7.14
C SER A 412 0.06 21.83 -7.06
N VAL A 413 1.28 21.35 -7.31
CA VAL A 413 1.69 19.95 -7.13
C VAL A 413 2.84 19.95 -6.14
N THR A 414 2.51 19.66 -4.88
CA THR A 414 3.42 19.81 -3.74
C THR A 414 3.82 18.48 -3.16
N ALA A 415 5.10 18.39 -2.74
CA ALA A 415 5.61 17.25 -2.00
C ALA A 415 5.63 17.57 -0.50
N VAL A 416 5.24 16.60 0.32
CA VAL A 416 5.33 16.61 1.78
C VAL A 416 6.19 15.44 2.21
N VAL A 417 7.43 15.71 2.62
CA VAL A 417 8.35 14.69 3.09
C VAL A 417 8.24 14.57 4.61
N ILE A 418 7.99 13.34 5.09
CA ILE A 418 7.72 13.04 6.50
C ILE A 418 8.86 12.15 7.01
N ILE A 419 9.82 12.75 7.73
CA ILE A 419 11.08 12.10 8.06
C ILE A 419 10.95 10.85 8.96
N ASP A 420 9.93 10.82 9.81
CA ASP A 420 9.73 9.77 10.83
C ASP A 420 8.54 8.85 10.51
N ALA A 421 8.06 8.83 9.26
CA ALA A 421 6.89 8.06 8.88
C ALA A 421 7.23 6.85 8.01
N ALA A 422 6.51 5.77 8.25
CA ALA A 422 6.39 4.62 7.38
C ALA A 422 5.18 4.79 6.42
N HIS A 423 4.75 3.74 5.76
CA HIS A 423 3.79 3.75 4.65
C HIS A 423 2.48 4.47 4.99
N HIS A 424 2.20 5.58 4.31
CA HIS A 424 1.03 6.48 4.44
C HIS A 424 0.54 6.73 5.89
N LEU A 425 1.46 6.83 6.85
CA LEU A 425 1.14 7.06 8.26
C LEU A 425 0.31 8.35 8.49
N ASP A 426 0.47 9.33 7.65
CA ASP A 426 -0.29 10.60 7.67
C ASP A 426 -1.78 10.45 7.35
N LEU A 427 -2.19 9.35 6.69
CA LEU A 427 -3.60 9.01 6.47
C LEU A 427 -4.19 8.09 7.57
N MET A 428 -3.38 7.47 8.40
CA MET A 428 -3.86 6.59 9.47
C MET A 428 -4.55 7.37 10.59
N PRO A 429 -5.27 6.69 11.52
CA PRO A 429 -5.83 7.33 12.70
C PRO A 429 -4.77 8.05 13.52
N SER A 430 -5.12 9.22 14.08
CA SER A 430 -4.23 9.98 14.97
C SER A 430 -4.01 9.25 16.27
N THR A 431 -2.77 9.21 16.73
CA THR A 431 -2.39 8.60 17.99
C THR A 431 -1.48 9.53 18.82
N PRO A 432 -1.42 9.36 20.15
CA PRO A 432 -0.47 10.09 20.98
C PRO A 432 1.00 9.81 20.64
N GLN A 433 1.28 8.73 19.90
CA GLN A 433 2.62 8.32 19.46
C GLN A 433 3.02 8.94 18.13
N ASP A 434 2.15 9.69 17.47
CA ASP A 434 2.43 10.30 16.17
C ASP A 434 3.63 11.26 16.25
N PRO A 435 4.61 11.12 15.34
CA PRO A 435 5.70 12.08 15.22
C PRO A 435 5.20 13.48 14.87
N GLN A 436 5.93 14.50 15.28
CA GLN A 436 5.60 15.90 14.94
C GLN A 436 5.57 16.14 13.42
N SER A 437 6.40 15.43 12.68
CA SER A 437 6.43 15.48 11.21
C SER A 437 5.11 15.00 10.58
N VAL A 438 4.45 13.97 11.14
CA VAL A 438 3.14 13.47 10.72
C VAL A 438 2.03 14.49 11.04
N ILE A 439 2.07 15.08 12.25
CA ILE A 439 1.11 16.11 12.64
C ILE A 439 1.22 17.35 11.71
N ALA A 440 2.45 17.74 11.37
CA ALA A 440 2.70 18.83 10.42
C ALA A 440 2.18 18.51 9.02
N ALA A 441 2.39 17.28 8.52
CA ALA A 441 1.89 16.81 7.24
C ALA A 441 0.36 16.87 7.15
N ARG A 442 -0.35 16.38 8.17
CA ARG A 442 -1.82 16.47 8.25
C ARG A 442 -2.32 17.90 8.24
N ASN A 443 -1.60 18.83 8.86
CA ASN A 443 -1.94 20.27 8.79
C ASN A 443 -1.76 20.83 7.37
N ILE A 444 -0.71 20.41 6.65
CA ILE A 444 -0.52 20.80 5.24
C ILE A 444 -1.64 20.23 4.37
N HIS A 445 -2.08 18.99 4.61
CA HIS A 445 -3.23 18.41 3.93
C HIS A 445 -4.49 19.24 4.13
N LYS A 446 -4.82 19.59 5.37
CA LYS A 446 -5.98 20.46 5.68
C LYS A 446 -5.90 21.82 4.98
N GLN A 447 -4.74 22.48 4.97
CA GLN A 447 -4.54 23.75 4.26
C GLN A 447 -4.81 23.64 2.75
N ASN A 448 -4.36 22.56 2.12
CA ASN A 448 -4.61 22.32 0.70
C ASN A 448 -6.09 22.00 0.43
N ILE A 449 -6.73 21.19 1.26
CA ILE A 449 -8.17 20.90 1.17
C ILE A 449 -8.98 22.19 1.26
N ASP A 450 -8.67 23.07 2.23
CA ASP A 450 -9.30 24.40 2.38
C ASP A 450 -9.15 25.24 1.13
N LYS A 451 -7.94 25.26 0.55
CA LYS A 451 -7.64 25.99 -0.69
C LYS A 451 -8.51 25.48 -1.83
N TRP A 452 -8.52 24.16 -2.08
CA TRP A 452 -9.25 23.58 -3.20
C TRP A 452 -10.77 23.74 -3.08
N ILE A 453 -11.32 23.66 -1.87
CA ILE A 453 -12.74 23.92 -1.63
C ILE A 453 -13.08 25.40 -1.94
N ARG A 454 -12.21 26.35 -1.54
CA ARG A 454 -12.41 27.77 -1.87
C ARG A 454 -12.34 28.04 -3.36
N GLU A 455 -11.34 27.48 -4.06
CA GLU A 455 -11.18 27.61 -5.52
C GLU A 455 -12.42 27.08 -6.25
N PHE A 456 -12.89 25.88 -5.93
CA PHE A 456 -14.09 25.28 -6.50
C PHE A 456 -15.33 26.18 -6.30
N ARG A 457 -15.51 26.74 -5.10
CA ARG A 457 -16.66 27.63 -4.81
C ARG A 457 -16.57 28.95 -5.57
N GLN A 458 -15.37 29.49 -5.78
CA GLN A 458 -15.17 30.72 -6.56
C GLN A 458 -15.45 30.50 -8.05
N GLU A 459 -14.96 29.43 -8.63
CA GLU A 459 -15.21 29.07 -10.03
C GLU A 459 -16.71 28.95 -10.32
N ARG A 460 -17.48 28.40 -9.39
CA ARG A 460 -18.94 28.32 -9.52
C ARG A 460 -19.63 29.67 -9.49
N LYS A 461 -19.21 30.56 -8.58
CA LYS A 461 -19.81 31.92 -8.51
C LYS A 461 -19.57 32.69 -9.80
N ASN A 462 -18.44 32.49 -10.45
CA ASN A 462 -18.10 33.17 -11.71
C ASN A 462 -18.86 32.60 -12.93
N LYS A 463 -19.47 31.42 -12.81
CA LYS A 463 -20.26 30.77 -13.89
C LYS A 463 -21.79 30.95 -13.74
N GLN A 464 -22.23 31.49 -12.61
CA GLN A 464 -23.62 31.90 -12.34
C GLN A 464 -23.80 33.39 -12.64
#